data_9cdc94fc492983d3861635dc7c0bf0e9
#
_entry.id   9cdc94fc492983d3861635dc7c0bf0e9
#
_cell.length_a   1.000
_cell.length_b   1.000
_cell.length_c   1.000
_cell.angle_alpha   90.00
_cell.angle_beta   90.00
_cell.angle_gamma   90.00
#
_symmetry.space_group_name_H-M   'P 1'
#
loop_
_entity.id
_entity.type
_entity.pdbx_description
1 polymer ?
#
loop_
_entity_poly.entity_id
_entity_poly.type
_entity_poly.pdbx_seq_one_letter_code
_entity_poly.pdbx_strand_id
1 'polypeptide(L)'
;MSIHHHDHDHEHSELSPMELRVRALETVLGEKGYIDPAALDVLIDTYQTKVGPRNGARVVARAWCDPAYKAWLLRDGSAAIASLGFQGRQGEHMVVLENTRDQHHMVVCTLCSCYPWPVLGLPPTWYKSAPYRSRVVRDPHGVLAEFGVTLPEGTSVRVWDSTAEVRYLVLPMRPEGAERLSEDELAALVTRDSMIGTGLPLLPPARAR
;
A
#
# COMPACT_ATOMS: atom_id res chain seq x y z
N MET A 1 34.73 37.54 20.98
CA MET A 1 33.29 37.29 21.10
C MET A 1 32.74 37.25 19.67
N SER A 2 32.80 36.08 19.01
CA SER A 2 32.36 35.90 17.61
C SER A 2 31.01 35.24 17.61
N ILE A 3 30.04 35.94 17.06
CA ILE A 3 28.66 35.46 16.91
C ILE A 3 28.63 34.67 15.61
N HIS A 4 28.48 33.34 15.70
CA HIS A 4 28.21 32.50 14.55
C HIS A 4 26.69 32.62 14.23
N HIS A 5 26.41 33.29 13.13
CA HIS A 5 25.10 33.17 12.47
C HIS A 5 25.00 31.78 11.82
N HIS A 6 24.10 30.97 12.31
CA HIS A 6 23.62 29.80 11.59
C HIS A 6 22.64 30.29 10.53
N ASP A 7 23.11 30.36 9.29
CA ASP A 7 22.23 30.41 8.12
C ASP A 7 21.51 29.07 8.01
N HIS A 8 20.21 29.12 8.29
CA HIS A 8 19.30 28.06 7.91
C HIS A 8 19.04 28.18 6.41
N ASP A 9 19.88 27.49 5.61
CA ASP A 9 19.58 27.21 4.22
C ASP A 9 18.28 26.40 4.17
N HIS A 10 17.19 27.09 3.81
CA HIS A 10 15.98 26.45 3.34
C HIS A 10 16.32 25.83 1.98
N GLU A 11 16.71 24.56 1.97
CA GLU A 11 16.70 23.75 0.76
C GLU A 11 15.28 23.78 0.19
N HIS A 12 15.02 24.71 -0.71
CA HIS A 12 13.91 24.61 -1.63
C HIS A 12 14.19 23.40 -2.50
N SER A 13 13.52 22.26 -2.21
CA SER A 13 13.59 21.09 -3.06
C SER A 13 13.12 21.49 -4.45
N GLU A 14 14.06 21.68 -5.36
CA GLU A 14 13.73 21.98 -6.76
C GLU A 14 12.93 20.82 -7.32
N LEU A 15 11.75 21.14 -7.87
CA LEU A 15 10.90 20.17 -8.50
C LEU A 15 11.64 19.50 -9.65
N SER A 16 11.53 18.20 -9.76
CA SER A 16 12.09 17.47 -10.88
C SER A 16 11.47 17.95 -12.21
N PRO A 17 12.18 17.79 -13.34
CA PRO A 17 11.66 18.19 -14.65
C PRO A 17 10.29 17.57 -14.97
N MET A 18 9.99 16.38 -14.43
CA MET A 18 8.69 15.73 -14.61
C MET A 18 7.61 16.42 -13.78
N GLU A 19 7.90 16.76 -12.52
CA GLU A 19 6.96 17.48 -11.65
C GLU A 19 6.63 18.87 -12.21
N LEU A 20 7.61 19.56 -12.78
CA LEU A 20 7.41 20.84 -13.45
C LEU A 20 6.48 20.70 -14.67
N ARG A 21 6.64 19.64 -15.47
CA ARG A 21 5.75 19.36 -16.63
C ARG A 21 4.33 19.03 -16.18
N VAL A 22 4.16 18.25 -15.12
CA VAL A 22 2.85 17.91 -14.56
C VAL A 22 2.15 19.18 -14.07
N ARG A 23 2.83 20.05 -13.29
CA ARG A 23 2.28 21.31 -12.82
C ARG A 23 1.91 22.26 -13.96
N ALA A 24 2.76 22.36 -14.99
CA ALA A 24 2.45 23.19 -16.15
C ALA A 24 1.22 22.68 -16.90
N LEU A 25 1.08 21.35 -17.06
CA LEU A 25 -0.10 20.75 -17.67
C LEU A 25 -1.36 21.02 -16.85
N GLU A 26 -1.29 20.84 -15.54
CA GLU A 26 -2.39 21.11 -14.60
C GLU A 26 -2.85 22.58 -14.68
N THR A 27 -1.90 23.52 -14.69
CA THR A 27 -2.18 24.95 -14.85
C THR A 27 -2.93 25.22 -16.16
N VAL A 28 -2.42 24.72 -17.29
CA VAL A 28 -3.04 24.92 -18.61
C VAL A 28 -4.44 24.31 -18.68
N LEU A 29 -4.64 23.12 -18.10
CA LEU A 29 -5.95 22.47 -18.08
C LEU A 29 -6.94 23.21 -17.18
N GLY A 30 -6.48 23.74 -16.05
CA GLY A 30 -7.27 24.59 -15.16
C GLY A 30 -7.68 25.91 -15.84
N GLU A 31 -6.74 26.63 -16.48
CA GLU A 31 -7.01 27.87 -17.22
C GLU A 31 -8.02 27.65 -18.36
N LYS A 32 -8.00 26.48 -19.00
CA LYS A 32 -8.97 26.11 -20.04
C LYS A 32 -10.29 25.58 -19.50
N GLY A 33 -10.45 25.46 -18.20
CA GLY A 33 -11.66 24.94 -17.55
C GLY A 33 -11.92 23.45 -17.77
N TYR A 34 -10.91 22.67 -18.17
CA TYR A 34 -11.04 21.22 -18.32
C TYR A 34 -10.94 20.46 -17.02
N ILE A 35 -10.25 21.03 -16.04
CA ILE A 35 -10.16 20.50 -14.68
C ILE A 35 -10.42 21.63 -13.68
N ASP A 36 -10.98 21.26 -12.53
CA ASP A 36 -11.05 22.09 -11.33
C ASP A 36 -9.95 21.64 -10.36
N PRO A 37 -8.89 22.42 -10.13
CA PRO A 37 -7.81 22.07 -9.22
C PRO A 37 -8.31 21.75 -7.80
N ALA A 38 -9.31 22.46 -7.29
CA ALA A 38 -9.89 22.22 -5.97
C ALA A 38 -10.59 20.86 -5.89
N ALA A 39 -11.30 20.45 -6.96
CA ALA A 39 -11.90 19.12 -7.04
C ALA A 39 -10.84 18.00 -7.10
N LEU A 40 -9.72 18.26 -7.78
CA LEU A 40 -8.59 17.32 -7.83
C LEU A 40 -7.97 17.14 -6.43
N ASP A 41 -7.73 18.23 -5.70
CA ASP A 41 -7.20 18.20 -4.33
C ASP A 41 -8.11 17.41 -3.38
N VAL A 42 -9.43 17.61 -3.48
CA VAL A 42 -10.43 16.86 -2.70
C VAL A 42 -10.38 15.36 -3.02
N LEU A 43 -10.20 14.98 -4.29
CA LEU A 43 -10.05 13.60 -4.68
C LEU A 43 -8.77 12.99 -4.11
N ILE A 44 -7.64 13.68 -4.22
CA ILE A 44 -6.35 13.23 -3.68
C ILE A 44 -6.47 13.05 -2.16
N ASP A 45 -6.96 14.06 -1.44
CA ASP A 45 -7.17 13.98 0.01
C ASP A 45 -8.07 12.80 0.39
N THR A 46 -9.19 12.63 -0.34
CA THR A 46 -10.11 11.52 -0.08
C THR A 46 -9.42 10.17 -0.21
N TYR A 47 -8.66 9.95 -1.28
CA TYR A 47 -7.95 8.67 -1.47
C TYR A 47 -6.78 8.48 -0.51
N GLN A 48 -6.15 9.55 -0.05
CA GLN A 48 -5.05 9.47 0.93
C GLN A 48 -5.54 9.27 2.35
N THR A 49 -6.64 9.96 2.74
CA THR A 49 -7.05 10.04 4.14
C THR A 49 -8.28 9.21 4.48
N LYS A 50 -9.24 9.06 3.56
CA LYS A 50 -10.53 8.38 3.81
C LYS A 50 -10.60 7.00 3.18
N VAL A 51 -10.13 6.83 1.95
CA VAL A 51 -10.08 5.53 1.27
C VAL A 51 -8.81 4.80 1.64
N GLY A 52 -7.66 5.41 1.55
CA GLY A 52 -6.30 5.00 1.86
C GLY A 52 -6.08 3.57 2.32
N PRO A 53 -5.00 3.16 2.89
CA PRO A 53 -4.77 1.78 3.31
C PRO A 53 -5.70 1.31 4.44
N ARG A 54 -6.51 2.20 5.01
CA ARG A 54 -7.47 1.91 6.09
C ARG A 54 -8.54 0.89 5.68
N ASN A 55 -9.04 0.96 4.45
CA ASN A 55 -10.03 -0.01 3.97
C ASN A 55 -9.42 -1.41 3.87
N GLY A 56 -8.22 -1.52 3.30
CA GLY A 56 -7.48 -2.79 3.25
C GLY A 56 -7.15 -3.32 4.64
N ALA A 57 -6.76 -2.43 5.57
CA ALA A 57 -6.52 -2.81 6.96
C ALA A 57 -7.76 -3.41 7.64
N ARG A 58 -8.95 -2.89 7.37
CA ARG A 58 -10.22 -3.46 7.85
C ARG A 58 -10.50 -4.82 7.22
N VAL A 59 -10.24 -4.99 5.92
CA VAL A 59 -10.36 -6.29 5.25
C VAL A 59 -9.46 -7.34 5.91
N VAL A 60 -8.20 -6.98 6.15
CA VAL A 60 -7.21 -7.85 6.80
C VAL A 60 -7.62 -8.18 8.24
N ALA A 61 -7.97 -7.18 9.05
CA ALA A 61 -8.39 -7.37 10.43
C ALA A 61 -9.63 -8.27 10.54
N ARG A 62 -10.62 -8.05 9.65
CA ARG A 62 -11.80 -8.92 9.56
C ARG A 62 -11.42 -10.36 9.23
N ALA A 63 -10.50 -10.58 8.29
CA ALA A 63 -10.02 -11.92 7.94
C ALA A 63 -9.25 -12.58 9.09
N TRP A 64 -8.57 -11.81 9.92
CA TRP A 64 -7.90 -12.34 11.11
C TRP A 64 -8.85 -12.71 12.24
N CYS A 65 -10.04 -12.06 12.32
CA CYS A 65 -11.05 -12.32 13.34
C CYS A 65 -12.08 -13.39 12.93
N ASP A 66 -12.39 -13.50 11.65
CA ASP A 66 -13.46 -14.32 11.12
C ASP A 66 -12.91 -15.33 10.09
N PRO A 67 -12.74 -16.61 10.48
CA PRO A 67 -12.26 -17.65 9.57
C PRO A 67 -13.17 -17.89 8.36
N ALA A 68 -14.50 -17.70 8.51
CA ALA A 68 -15.43 -17.86 7.41
C ALA A 68 -15.28 -16.73 6.38
N TYR A 69 -15.14 -15.49 6.85
CA TYR A 69 -14.83 -14.36 6.00
C TYR A 69 -13.46 -14.53 5.31
N LYS A 70 -12.44 -14.99 6.05
CA LYS A 70 -11.11 -15.27 5.46
C LYS A 70 -11.21 -16.30 4.34
N ALA A 71 -11.91 -17.40 4.55
CA ALA A 71 -12.10 -18.44 3.54
C ALA A 71 -12.84 -17.90 2.30
N TRP A 72 -13.81 -17.01 2.48
CA TRP A 72 -14.49 -16.33 1.39
C TRP A 72 -13.56 -15.36 0.67
N LEU A 73 -12.82 -14.53 1.41
CA LEU A 73 -11.88 -13.54 0.88
C LEU A 73 -10.81 -14.19 -0.02
N LEU A 74 -10.28 -15.33 0.37
CA LEU A 74 -9.28 -16.07 -0.40
C LEU A 74 -9.87 -16.73 -1.65
N ARG A 75 -11.14 -17.08 -1.64
CA ARG A 75 -11.84 -17.68 -2.77
C ARG A 75 -12.37 -16.65 -3.77
N ASP A 76 -12.89 -15.54 -3.28
CA ASP A 76 -13.48 -14.46 -4.07
C ASP A 76 -13.23 -13.11 -3.37
N GLY A 77 -12.04 -12.57 -3.62
CA GLY A 77 -11.58 -11.32 -3.02
C GLY A 77 -12.48 -10.14 -3.39
N SER A 78 -12.95 -10.07 -4.64
CA SER A 78 -13.82 -8.98 -5.10
C SER A 78 -15.13 -8.93 -4.31
N ALA A 79 -15.86 -10.06 -4.22
CA ALA A 79 -17.14 -10.11 -3.52
C ALA A 79 -16.99 -9.89 -2.01
N ALA A 80 -15.96 -10.49 -1.39
CA ALA A 80 -15.71 -10.33 0.04
C ALA A 80 -15.34 -8.88 0.42
N ILE A 81 -14.50 -8.21 -0.37
CA ILE A 81 -14.15 -6.80 -0.18
C ILE A 81 -15.37 -5.91 -0.40
N ALA A 82 -16.15 -6.20 -1.44
CA ALA A 82 -17.38 -5.48 -1.75
C ALA A 82 -18.43 -5.54 -0.63
N SER A 83 -18.50 -6.66 0.11
CA SER A 83 -19.42 -6.82 1.24
C SER A 83 -19.16 -5.85 2.40
N LEU A 84 -17.95 -5.30 2.50
CA LEU A 84 -17.57 -4.26 3.44
C LEU A 84 -17.80 -2.83 2.90
N GLY A 85 -18.37 -2.71 1.69
CA GLY A 85 -18.60 -1.42 1.03
C GLY A 85 -17.38 -0.84 0.32
N PHE A 86 -16.30 -1.60 0.18
CA PHE A 86 -15.06 -1.14 -0.45
C PHE A 86 -15.04 -1.55 -1.92
N GLN A 87 -15.65 -0.71 -2.77
CA GLN A 87 -15.72 -0.89 -4.22
C GLN A 87 -15.23 0.36 -4.93
N GLY A 88 -14.89 0.25 -6.20
CA GLY A 88 -14.50 1.38 -7.02
C GLY A 88 -13.56 0.99 -8.16
N ARG A 89 -13.15 2.01 -8.92
CA ARG A 89 -12.18 1.84 -10.01
C ARG A 89 -10.90 1.18 -9.52
N GLN A 90 -10.27 0.38 -10.35
CA GLN A 90 -9.04 -0.37 -10.07
C GLN A 90 -9.23 -1.50 -9.03
N GLY A 91 -10.46 -1.95 -8.82
CA GLY A 91 -10.80 -3.07 -7.95
C GLY A 91 -11.72 -4.10 -8.61
N GLU A 92 -11.72 -4.15 -9.95
CA GLU A 92 -12.66 -4.97 -10.73
C GLU A 92 -12.49 -6.47 -10.46
N HIS A 93 -11.26 -6.96 -10.42
CA HIS A 93 -10.96 -8.34 -10.03
C HIS A 93 -9.84 -8.37 -9.01
N MET A 94 -10.21 -8.63 -7.77
CA MET A 94 -9.30 -8.69 -6.63
C MET A 94 -8.96 -10.13 -6.28
N VAL A 95 -7.68 -10.46 -6.31
CA VAL A 95 -7.14 -11.73 -5.82
C VAL A 95 -6.38 -11.48 -4.52
N VAL A 96 -6.72 -12.23 -3.48
CA VAL A 96 -6.07 -12.10 -2.18
C VAL A 96 -5.07 -13.23 -1.97
N LEU A 97 -3.86 -12.87 -1.57
CA LEU A 97 -2.72 -13.75 -1.41
C LEU A 97 -2.35 -13.85 0.07
N GLU A 98 -2.51 -15.03 0.66
CA GLU A 98 -2.22 -15.23 2.07
C GLU A 98 -0.75 -15.52 2.32
N ASN A 99 -0.08 -14.69 3.14
CA ASN A 99 1.23 -14.99 3.68
C ASN A 99 1.13 -16.07 4.75
N THR A 100 2.05 -17.03 4.69
CA THR A 100 2.22 -18.09 5.66
C THR A 100 3.65 -18.09 6.20
N ARG A 101 3.98 -18.98 7.14
CA ARG A 101 5.37 -19.13 7.63
C ARG A 101 6.34 -19.52 6.52
N ASP A 102 5.88 -20.29 5.54
CA ASP A 102 6.72 -20.85 4.49
C ASP A 102 6.68 -20.02 3.20
N GLN A 103 5.71 -19.13 3.06
CA GLN A 103 5.49 -18.37 1.83
C GLN A 103 5.17 -16.89 2.10
N HIS A 104 5.95 -16.01 1.51
CA HIS A 104 5.72 -14.57 1.50
C HIS A 104 5.39 -14.10 0.09
N HIS A 105 4.35 -13.27 -0.04
CA HIS A 105 3.90 -12.73 -1.32
C HIS A 105 4.28 -11.26 -1.44
N MET A 106 4.73 -10.86 -2.62
CA MET A 106 4.96 -9.46 -2.99
C MET A 106 4.17 -9.12 -4.26
N VAL A 107 3.69 -7.89 -4.35
CA VAL A 107 2.91 -7.40 -5.48
C VAL A 107 3.67 -6.31 -6.22
N VAL A 108 3.64 -6.38 -7.54
CA VAL A 108 4.20 -5.37 -8.44
C VAL A 108 3.26 -5.15 -9.63
N CYS A 109 3.41 -4.06 -10.36
CA CYS A 109 2.99 -3.96 -11.75
C CYS A 109 4.21 -3.58 -12.59
N THR A 110 4.75 -4.55 -13.33
CA THR A 110 5.97 -4.32 -14.14
C THR A 110 5.72 -3.41 -15.33
N LEU A 111 4.48 -3.35 -15.82
CA LEU A 111 4.13 -2.60 -17.03
C LEU A 111 3.79 -1.14 -16.75
N CYS A 112 2.96 -0.87 -15.75
CA CYS A 112 2.47 0.47 -15.46
C CYS A 112 2.43 0.76 -13.94
N SER A 113 1.24 0.80 -13.34
CA SER A 113 1.05 1.07 -11.91
C SER A 113 -0.28 0.52 -11.40
N CYS A 114 -0.68 -0.64 -11.92
CA CYS A 114 -1.92 -1.30 -11.51
C CYS A 114 -1.92 -1.58 -10.01
N TYR A 115 -2.90 -1.02 -9.31
CA TYR A 115 -2.93 -0.94 -7.86
C TYR A 115 -4.39 -0.97 -7.37
N PRO A 116 -4.71 -1.64 -6.28
CA PRO A 116 -6.09 -1.77 -5.83
C PRO A 116 -6.54 -0.55 -5.01
N TRP A 117 -6.92 0.53 -5.69
CA TRP A 117 -7.29 1.81 -5.09
C TRP A 117 -8.39 1.73 -4.02
N PRO A 118 -9.45 0.91 -4.16
CA PRO A 118 -10.51 0.87 -3.16
C PRO A 118 -10.06 0.45 -1.76
N VAL A 119 -8.97 -0.31 -1.68
CA VAL A 119 -8.46 -0.86 -0.42
C VAL A 119 -7.12 -0.26 0.02
N LEU A 120 -6.27 0.17 -0.91
CA LEU A 120 -4.94 0.70 -0.60
C LEU A 120 -4.77 2.20 -0.88
N GLY A 121 -5.79 2.87 -1.44
CA GLY A 121 -5.72 4.27 -1.85
C GLY A 121 -4.82 4.49 -3.05
N LEU A 122 -4.11 5.62 -3.09
CA LEU A 122 -3.17 5.92 -4.18
C LEU A 122 -1.86 5.13 -4.01
N PRO A 123 -1.28 4.64 -5.12
CA PRO A 123 0.00 3.95 -5.05
C PRO A 123 1.11 4.89 -4.59
N PRO A 124 2.01 4.45 -3.70
CA PRO A 124 3.16 5.23 -3.30
C PRO A 124 4.11 5.43 -4.50
N THR A 125 4.90 6.50 -4.47
CA THR A 125 5.79 6.85 -5.59
C THR A 125 6.79 5.74 -5.92
N TRP A 126 7.34 5.08 -4.90
CA TRP A 126 8.29 3.98 -5.08
C TRP A 126 7.68 2.78 -5.82
N TYR A 127 6.37 2.47 -5.62
CA TYR A 127 5.67 1.37 -6.30
C TYR A 127 5.67 1.55 -7.84
N LYS A 128 5.63 2.79 -8.30
CA LYS A 128 5.67 3.14 -9.73
C LYS A 128 7.08 3.28 -10.29
N SER A 129 8.10 3.28 -9.45
CA SER A 129 9.49 3.52 -9.85
C SER A 129 10.04 2.36 -10.71
N ALA A 130 10.84 2.70 -11.72
CA ALA A 130 11.50 1.69 -12.56
C ALA A 130 12.45 0.78 -11.77
N PRO A 131 13.21 1.27 -10.77
CA PRO A 131 14.04 0.41 -9.92
C PRO A 131 13.22 -0.66 -9.19
N TYR A 132 12.13 -0.31 -8.51
CA TYR A 132 11.29 -1.29 -7.83
C TYR A 132 10.74 -2.32 -8.81
N ARG A 133 10.09 -1.86 -9.89
CA ARG A 133 9.45 -2.74 -10.88
C ARG A 133 10.41 -3.74 -11.53
N SER A 134 11.65 -3.32 -11.80
CA SER A 134 12.64 -4.19 -12.45
C SER A 134 13.35 -5.12 -11.46
N ARG A 135 13.56 -4.68 -10.21
CA ARG A 135 14.34 -5.44 -9.23
C ARG A 135 13.52 -6.47 -8.49
N VAL A 136 12.27 -6.14 -8.12
CA VAL A 136 11.43 -7.04 -7.32
C VAL A 136 11.24 -8.42 -7.97
N VAL A 137 11.18 -8.50 -9.29
CA VAL A 137 11.05 -9.77 -10.03
C VAL A 137 12.35 -10.55 -10.16
N ARG A 138 13.52 -9.91 -9.98
CA ARG A 138 14.84 -10.53 -10.12
C ARG A 138 15.47 -10.85 -8.77
N ASP A 139 15.28 -9.96 -7.82
CA ASP A 139 15.87 -10.02 -6.48
C ASP A 139 14.86 -9.55 -5.43
N PRO A 140 13.77 -10.31 -5.19
CA PRO A 140 12.76 -9.92 -4.21
C PRO A 140 13.32 -9.88 -2.78
N HIS A 141 14.28 -10.74 -2.43
CA HIS A 141 14.91 -10.73 -1.11
C HIS A 141 15.75 -9.47 -0.88
N GLY A 142 16.51 -9.02 -1.88
CA GLY A 142 17.26 -7.77 -1.80
C GLY A 142 16.33 -6.56 -1.68
N VAL A 143 15.20 -6.56 -2.39
CA VAL A 143 14.17 -5.51 -2.23
C VAL A 143 13.58 -5.54 -0.83
N LEU A 144 13.23 -6.69 -0.27
CA LEU A 144 12.75 -6.80 1.11
C LEU A 144 13.76 -6.25 2.12
N ALA A 145 15.03 -6.57 1.95
CA ALA A 145 16.10 -6.05 2.83
C ALA A 145 16.19 -4.51 2.78
N GLU A 146 16.01 -3.89 1.61
CA GLU A 146 15.97 -2.42 1.46
C GLU A 146 14.76 -1.79 2.17
N PHE A 147 13.64 -2.51 2.25
CA PHE A 147 12.46 -2.11 3.03
C PHE A 147 12.58 -2.48 4.52
N GLY A 148 13.73 -3.01 4.96
CA GLY A 148 13.97 -3.40 6.35
C GLY A 148 13.24 -4.67 6.77
N VAL A 149 12.82 -5.52 5.83
CA VAL A 149 12.14 -6.77 6.10
C VAL A 149 13.12 -7.93 6.05
N THR A 150 13.18 -8.67 7.16
CA THR A 150 13.89 -9.94 7.25
C THR A 150 12.88 -11.06 7.47
N LEU A 151 12.84 -12.02 6.56
CA LEU A 151 11.98 -13.18 6.68
C LEU A 151 12.71 -14.32 7.40
N PRO A 152 11.99 -15.25 8.06
CA PRO A 152 12.56 -16.46 8.61
C PRO A 152 13.31 -17.26 7.54
N GLU A 153 14.34 -17.99 7.96
CA GLU A 153 15.07 -18.89 7.08
C GLU A 153 14.14 -19.95 6.48
N GLY A 154 14.27 -20.20 5.19
CA GLY A 154 13.42 -21.13 4.45
C GLY A 154 12.09 -20.56 3.94
N THR A 155 11.73 -19.33 4.29
CA THR A 155 10.52 -18.68 3.72
C THR A 155 10.75 -18.39 2.23
N SER A 156 9.92 -18.96 1.37
CA SER A 156 9.94 -18.67 -0.06
C SER A 156 9.25 -17.34 -0.35
N VAL A 157 9.76 -16.57 -1.33
CA VAL A 157 9.14 -15.31 -1.78
C VAL A 157 8.57 -15.49 -3.17
N ARG A 158 7.30 -15.14 -3.35
CA ARG A 158 6.62 -15.15 -4.65
C ARG A 158 6.16 -13.77 -5.02
N VAL A 159 6.57 -13.32 -6.21
CA VAL A 159 6.19 -12.01 -6.76
C VAL A 159 5.01 -12.19 -7.72
N TRP A 160 4.01 -11.31 -7.59
CA TRP A 160 2.80 -11.30 -8.41
C TRP A 160 2.71 -10.00 -9.18
N ASP A 161 2.53 -10.12 -10.49
CA ASP A 161 2.46 -8.98 -11.40
C ASP A 161 0.99 -8.62 -11.67
N SER A 162 0.56 -7.48 -11.17
CA SER A 162 -0.78 -6.94 -11.41
C SER A 162 -0.95 -6.53 -12.86
N THR A 163 -2.13 -6.80 -13.40
CA THR A 163 -2.50 -6.45 -14.78
C THR A 163 -3.62 -5.41 -14.82
N ALA A 164 -4.06 -5.02 -16.02
CA ALA A 164 -5.22 -4.15 -16.17
C ALA A 164 -6.52 -4.78 -15.62
N GLU A 165 -6.59 -6.09 -15.55
CA GLU A 165 -7.78 -6.86 -15.17
C GLU A 165 -7.71 -7.37 -13.73
N VAL A 166 -6.52 -7.76 -13.26
CA VAL A 166 -6.33 -8.39 -11.96
C VAL A 166 -5.49 -7.51 -11.04
N ARG A 167 -5.98 -7.31 -9.83
CA ARG A 167 -5.28 -6.64 -8.73
C ARG A 167 -5.06 -7.61 -7.60
N TYR A 168 -3.92 -7.50 -6.97
CA TYR A 168 -3.56 -8.35 -5.83
C TYR A 168 -3.56 -7.57 -4.53
N LEU A 169 -4.02 -8.21 -3.46
CA LEU A 169 -3.91 -7.76 -2.09
C LEU A 169 -3.23 -8.86 -1.28
N VAL A 170 -2.15 -8.53 -0.59
CA VAL A 170 -1.54 -9.48 0.35
C VAL A 170 -2.32 -9.47 1.66
N LEU A 171 -2.73 -10.65 2.11
CA LEU A 171 -3.21 -10.89 3.46
C LEU A 171 -2.00 -11.28 4.33
N PRO A 172 -1.43 -10.36 5.10
CA PRO A 172 -0.28 -10.66 5.93
C PRO A 172 -0.65 -11.59 7.08
N MET A 173 0.34 -12.28 7.63
CA MET A 173 0.16 -13.06 8.84
C MET A 173 -0.23 -12.17 10.01
N ARG A 174 -1.15 -12.65 10.85
CA ARG A 174 -1.48 -11.98 12.12
C ARG A 174 -0.26 -11.98 13.02
N PRO A 175 0.16 -10.83 13.59
CA PRO A 175 1.31 -10.78 14.48
C PRO A 175 1.09 -11.60 15.75
N GLU A 176 2.16 -12.19 16.25
CA GLU A 176 2.15 -12.87 17.55
C GLU A 176 1.81 -11.88 18.67
N GLY A 177 1.06 -12.33 19.67
CA GLY A 177 0.60 -11.48 20.77
C GLY A 177 -0.62 -10.62 20.46
N ALA A 178 -1.16 -10.69 19.23
CA ALA A 178 -2.34 -9.93 18.80
C ALA A 178 -3.68 -10.66 19.05
N GLU A 179 -3.69 -11.84 19.67
CA GLU A 179 -4.86 -12.74 19.76
C GLU A 179 -6.04 -12.14 20.52
N ARG A 180 -5.78 -11.18 21.41
CA ARG A 180 -6.78 -10.55 22.26
C ARG A 180 -7.18 -9.14 21.85
N LEU A 181 -6.65 -8.67 20.71
CA LEU A 181 -6.97 -7.36 20.18
C LEU A 181 -8.33 -7.41 19.47
N SER A 182 -9.07 -6.31 19.60
CA SER A 182 -10.29 -6.07 18.83
C SER A 182 -9.98 -5.91 17.34
N GLU A 183 -11.00 -5.99 16.50
CA GLU A 183 -10.85 -5.82 15.04
C GLU A 183 -10.26 -4.45 14.69
N ASP A 184 -10.67 -3.38 15.39
CA ASP A 184 -10.12 -2.03 15.18
C ASP A 184 -8.64 -1.91 15.61
N GLU A 185 -8.27 -2.51 16.74
CA GLU A 185 -6.88 -2.56 17.18
C GLU A 185 -6.01 -3.38 16.23
N LEU A 186 -6.54 -4.48 15.69
CA LEU A 186 -5.86 -5.28 14.68
C LEU A 186 -5.69 -4.50 13.37
N ALA A 187 -6.70 -3.76 12.94
CA ALA A 187 -6.61 -2.90 11.76
C ALA A 187 -5.50 -1.84 11.88
N ALA A 188 -5.26 -1.33 13.11
CA ALA A 188 -4.19 -0.38 13.36
C ALA A 188 -2.77 -0.97 13.21
N LEU A 189 -2.62 -2.30 13.28
CA LEU A 189 -1.34 -2.97 13.04
C LEU A 189 -1.03 -3.18 11.56
N VAL A 190 -2.04 -3.08 10.69
CA VAL A 190 -1.88 -3.33 9.25
C VAL A 190 -1.38 -2.08 8.56
N THR A 191 -0.26 -2.20 7.86
CA THR A 191 0.31 -1.11 7.07
C THR A 191 0.04 -1.31 5.57
N ARG A 192 0.14 -0.23 4.77
CA ARG A 192 0.10 -0.34 3.32
C ARG A 192 1.13 -1.32 2.80
N ASP A 193 2.35 -1.23 3.30
CA ASP A 193 3.48 -2.03 2.84
C ASP A 193 3.29 -3.51 3.17
N SER A 194 2.65 -3.85 4.30
CA SER A 194 2.31 -5.24 4.62
C SER A 194 1.26 -5.84 3.65
N MET A 195 0.39 -5.00 3.08
CA MET A 195 -0.61 -5.41 2.09
C MET A 195 -0.10 -5.43 0.65
N ILE A 196 1.07 -4.86 0.39
CA ILE A 196 1.82 -4.98 -0.87
C ILE A 196 2.83 -6.14 -0.77
N GLY A 197 3.20 -6.50 0.45
CA GLY A 197 4.21 -7.51 0.74
C GLY A 197 5.64 -6.97 0.84
N THR A 198 5.82 -5.64 0.84
CA THR A 198 7.12 -4.99 1.06
C THR A 198 7.36 -4.65 2.53
N GLY A 199 6.43 -5.01 3.42
CA GLY A 199 6.48 -4.80 4.86
C GLY A 199 5.81 -5.92 5.63
N LEU A 200 5.96 -5.89 6.94
CA LEU A 200 5.23 -6.73 7.88
C LEU A 200 4.22 -5.87 8.65
N PRO A 201 3.15 -6.45 9.21
CA PRO A 201 2.31 -5.76 10.17
C PRO A 201 3.12 -5.27 11.37
N LEU A 202 2.65 -4.21 12.00
CA LEU A 202 3.23 -3.72 13.25
C LEU A 202 3.04 -4.76 14.36
N LEU A 203 3.97 -4.80 15.30
CA LEU A 203 3.80 -5.61 16.49
C LEU A 203 2.79 -4.95 17.44
N PRO A 204 2.00 -5.73 18.18
CA PRO A 204 1.13 -5.19 19.22
C PRO A 204 1.96 -4.42 20.26
N PRO A 205 1.41 -3.33 20.83
CA PRO A 205 2.10 -2.60 21.88
C PRO A 205 2.40 -3.52 23.06
N ALA A 206 3.63 -3.44 23.58
CA ALA A 206 4.00 -4.17 24.79
C ALA A 206 3.02 -3.80 25.91
N ARG A 207 2.31 -4.77 26.47
CA ARG A 207 1.44 -4.51 27.63
C ARG A 207 2.32 -4.12 28.81
N ALA A 208 2.03 -2.95 29.41
CA ALA A 208 2.53 -2.65 30.73
C ALA A 208 2.06 -3.77 31.69
N ARG A 209 3.01 -4.40 32.34
CA ARG A 209 2.75 -5.42 33.39
C ARG A 209 2.23 -4.75 34.64
#